data_08c8e6c4b2945758e011c38c2e406cb8
#
_entry.id   08c8e6c4b2945758e011c38c2e406cb8
#
_cell.length_a   1.000
_cell.length_b   1.000
_cell.length_c   1.000
_cell.angle_alpha   90.00
_cell.angle_beta   90.00
_cell.angle_gamma   90.00
#
_symmetry.space_group_name_H-M   'P 1'
#
loop_
_entity.id
_entity.type
_entity.pdbx_description
1 polymer ?
#
loop_
_entity_poly.entity_id
_entity_poly.type
_entity_poly.pdbx_seq_one_letter_code
_entity_poly.pdbx_strand_id
1 'polypeptide(L)'
;MNAVVDASVLVAALVDAGPRGAWAERIIAAGALHAPQLVRVEAANILCRLERAREITTAEAGAAFEDLRQLHLELHPFDPFADRIQELRHPVT
;
A
#
# COMPACT_ATOMS: atom_id res chain seq x y z
N MET A 1 -15.43 2.80 -8.47
CA MET A 1 -14.55 1.70 -8.92
C MET A 1 -13.83 1.12 -7.74
N ASN A 2 -13.67 -0.19 -7.68
CA ASN A 2 -12.95 -0.86 -6.61
C ASN A 2 -11.53 -1.18 -7.05
N ALA A 3 -10.59 -1.07 -6.15
CA ALA A 3 -9.19 -1.42 -6.41
C ALA A 3 -8.64 -2.30 -5.29
N VAL A 4 -7.82 -3.26 -5.66
CA VAL A 4 -7.01 -4.03 -4.70
C VAL A 4 -5.63 -3.39 -4.67
N VAL A 5 -5.20 -2.98 -3.50
CA VAL A 5 -3.92 -2.29 -3.34
C VAL A 5 -2.99 -3.07 -2.42
N ASP A 6 -1.70 -3.02 -2.72
CA ASP A 6 -0.68 -3.55 -1.83
C ASP A 6 0.04 -2.41 -1.11
N ALA A 7 0.97 -2.78 -0.24
CA ALA A 7 1.69 -1.79 0.56
C ALA A 7 2.52 -0.83 -0.29
N SER A 8 3.08 -1.30 -1.42
CA SER A 8 3.91 -0.44 -2.26
C SER A 8 3.09 0.66 -2.95
N VAL A 9 1.85 0.35 -3.33
CA VAL A 9 0.94 1.35 -3.89
C VAL A 9 0.59 2.41 -2.85
N LEU A 10 0.27 1.97 -1.61
CA LEU A 10 -0.04 2.90 -0.53
C LEU A 10 1.14 3.82 -0.23
N VAL A 11 2.35 3.27 -0.13
CA VAL A 11 3.55 4.07 0.13
C VAL A 11 3.82 5.05 -1.01
N ALA A 12 3.68 4.62 -2.26
CA ALA A 12 3.86 5.52 -3.40
C ALA A 12 2.90 6.71 -3.34
N ALA A 13 1.63 6.46 -3.01
CA ALA A 13 0.65 7.53 -2.88
C ALA A 13 0.98 8.51 -1.76
N LEU A 14 1.60 8.02 -0.68
CA LEU A 14 1.87 8.83 0.50
C LEU A 14 3.15 9.66 0.40
N VAL A 15 4.18 9.17 -0.29
CA VAL A 15 5.51 9.79 -0.22
C VAL A 15 6.18 10.02 -1.57
N ASP A 16 5.68 9.47 -2.66
CA ASP A 16 6.32 9.62 -3.97
C ASP A 16 5.77 10.87 -4.66
N ALA A 17 6.63 11.84 -4.90
CA ALA A 17 6.26 13.10 -5.56
C ALA A 17 6.27 13.01 -7.10
N GLY A 18 6.70 11.88 -7.65
CA GLY A 18 6.82 11.70 -9.09
C GLY A 18 5.57 11.09 -9.74
N PRO A 19 5.71 10.65 -11.00
CA PRO A 19 4.58 10.09 -11.75
C PRO A 19 3.94 8.86 -11.11
N ARG A 20 4.75 8.02 -10.46
CA ARG A 20 4.25 6.82 -9.76
C ARG A 20 3.35 7.21 -8.59
N GLY A 21 3.74 8.21 -7.81
CA GLY A 21 2.92 8.71 -6.71
C GLY A 21 1.60 9.30 -7.21
N ALA A 22 1.65 10.08 -8.27
CA ALA A 22 0.45 10.64 -8.89
C ALA A 22 -0.50 9.54 -9.38
N TRP A 23 0.04 8.51 -10.00
CA TRP A 23 -0.75 7.34 -10.42
C TRP A 23 -1.39 6.65 -9.22
N ALA A 24 -0.62 6.41 -8.16
CA ALA A 24 -1.10 5.75 -6.94
C ALA A 24 -2.20 6.58 -6.26
N GLU A 25 -2.04 7.91 -6.20
CA GLU A 25 -3.07 8.79 -5.65
C GLU A 25 -4.37 8.71 -6.44
N ARG A 26 -4.29 8.59 -7.75
CA ARG A 26 -5.49 8.42 -8.57
C ARG A 26 -6.19 7.10 -8.27
N ILE A 27 -5.44 6.03 -8.06
CA ILE A 27 -6.00 4.73 -7.67
C ILE A 27 -6.74 4.85 -6.33
N ILE A 28 -6.11 5.49 -5.34
CA ILE A 28 -6.68 5.64 -4.00
C ILE A 28 -7.95 6.49 -4.04
N ALA A 29 -7.98 7.51 -4.86
CA ALA A 29 -9.13 8.42 -4.97
C ALA A 29 -10.29 7.84 -5.77
N ALA A 30 -10.10 6.75 -6.51
CA ALA A 30 -11.06 6.30 -7.52
C ALA A 30 -12.25 5.52 -6.95
N GLY A 31 -12.22 5.10 -5.69
CA GLY A 31 -13.33 4.35 -5.10
C GLY A 31 -12.92 3.53 -3.89
N ALA A 32 -13.61 2.43 -3.66
CA ALA A 32 -13.33 1.57 -2.52
C ALA A 32 -12.00 0.84 -2.69
N LEU A 33 -11.21 0.82 -1.62
CA LEU A 33 -9.90 0.19 -1.59
C LEU A 33 -9.96 -1.10 -0.80
N HIS A 34 -9.50 -2.17 -1.41
CA HIS A 34 -9.39 -3.49 -0.78
C HIS A 34 -7.93 -3.83 -0.62
N ALA A 35 -7.57 -4.43 0.50
CA ALA A 35 -6.18 -4.75 0.78
C ALA A 35 -6.06 -5.97 1.70
N PRO A 36 -4.90 -6.64 1.68
CA PRO A 36 -4.64 -7.69 2.66
C PRO A 36 -4.66 -7.14 4.08
N GLN A 37 -5.03 -7.98 5.03
CA GLN A 37 -5.19 -7.60 6.42
C GLN A 37 -3.95 -6.91 7.01
N LEU A 38 -2.75 -7.31 6.58
CA LEU A 38 -1.49 -6.80 7.11
C LEU A 38 -0.92 -5.62 6.30
N VAL A 39 -1.68 -5.06 5.37
CA VAL A 39 -1.18 -4.02 4.47
C VAL A 39 -0.62 -2.81 5.22
N ARG A 40 -1.26 -2.41 6.33
CA ARG A 40 -0.77 -1.24 7.10
C ARG A 40 0.58 -1.52 7.76
N VAL A 41 0.76 -2.72 8.29
CA VAL A 41 2.05 -3.12 8.87
C VAL A 41 3.14 -3.16 7.82
N GLU A 42 2.84 -3.72 6.66
CA GLU A 42 3.79 -3.78 5.55
C GLU A 42 4.15 -2.39 5.04
N ALA A 43 3.16 -1.51 4.88
CA ALA A 43 3.40 -0.12 4.46
C ALA A 43 4.23 0.64 5.52
N ALA A 44 3.91 0.46 6.80
CA ALA A 44 4.67 1.08 7.88
C ALA A 44 6.13 0.62 7.88
N ASN A 45 6.38 -0.66 7.62
CA ASN A 45 7.74 -1.19 7.53
C ASN A 45 8.51 -0.56 6.36
N ILE A 46 7.85 -0.37 5.22
CA ILE A 46 8.47 0.30 4.07
C ILE A 46 8.82 1.74 4.43
N LEU A 47 7.89 2.47 5.05
CA LEU A 47 8.15 3.86 5.46
C LEU A 47 9.32 3.95 6.44
N CYS A 48 9.43 3.03 7.39
CA CYS A 48 10.56 2.98 8.32
C CYS A 48 11.89 2.77 7.60
N ARG A 49 11.91 1.88 6.61
CA ARG A 49 13.13 1.65 5.82
C ARG A 49 13.54 2.87 5.01
N LEU A 50 12.56 3.55 4.39
CA LEU A 50 12.83 4.76 3.62
C LEU A 50 13.38 5.87 4.51
N GLU A 51 12.83 6.02 5.71
CA GLU A 51 13.33 7.02 6.67
C GLU A 51 14.75 6.70 7.12
N ARG A 52 15.04 5.44 7.46
CA ARG A 52 16.38 5.01 7.86
C ARG A 52 17.40 5.20 6.75
N ALA A 53 17.00 4.96 5.51
CA ALA A 53 17.84 5.16 4.34
C ALA A 53 17.96 6.64 3.96
N ARG A 54 17.26 7.53 4.65
CA ARG A 54 17.22 8.96 4.39
C ARG A 54 16.68 9.30 3.00
N GLU A 55 15.82 8.44 2.47
CA GLU A 55 15.11 8.68 1.22
C GLU A 55 13.87 9.54 1.44
N ILE A 56 13.34 9.54 2.66
CA ILE A 56 12.32 10.48 3.12
C ILE A 56 12.77 11.09 4.45
N THR A 57 12.29 12.28 4.76
CA THR A 57 12.59 12.94 6.02
C THR A 57 11.75 12.37 7.16
N THR A 58 12.15 12.65 8.39
CA THR A 58 11.36 12.29 9.57
C THR A 58 9.96 12.94 9.52
N ALA A 59 9.89 14.19 9.07
CA ALA A 59 8.62 14.89 8.95
C ALA A 59 7.71 14.24 7.90
N GLU A 60 8.29 13.86 6.75
CA GLU A 60 7.54 13.15 5.70
C GLU A 60 7.04 11.79 6.18
N ALA A 61 7.89 11.04 6.89
CA ALA A 61 7.50 9.76 7.46
C ALA A 61 6.36 9.93 8.46
N GLY A 62 6.44 10.90 9.34
CA GLY A 62 5.39 11.17 10.33
C GLY A 62 4.05 11.50 9.69
N ALA A 63 4.05 12.36 8.67
CA ALA A 63 2.84 12.70 7.93
C ALA A 63 2.27 11.48 7.22
N ALA A 64 3.14 10.66 6.61
CA ALA A 64 2.71 9.45 5.91
C ALA A 64 2.10 8.42 6.87
N PHE A 65 2.68 8.24 8.05
CA PHE A 65 2.11 7.36 9.08
C PHE A 65 0.71 7.81 9.49
N GLU A 66 0.52 9.11 9.68
CA GLU A 66 -0.80 9.63 10.06
C GLU A 66 -1.82 9.42 8.93
N ASP A 67 -1.44 9.70 7.70
CA ASP A 67 -2.31 9.49 6.55
C ASP A 67 -2.65 8.00 6.39
N LEU A 68 -1.68 7.11 6.59
CA LEU A 68 -1.88 5.67 6.52
C LEU A 68 -2.91 5.20 7.56
N ARG A 69 -2.88 5.77 8.77
CA ARG A 69 -3.85 5.44 9.81
C ARG A 69 -5.26 5.85 9.43
N GLN A 70 -5.40 6.93 8.68
CA GLN A 70 -6.71 7.50 8.34
C GLN A 70 -7.30 6.95 7.05
N LEU A 71 -6.55 6.20 6.25
CA LEU A 71 -7.07 5.63 5.02
C LEU A 71 -8.20 4.64 5.29
N HIS A 72 -9.27 4.79 4.55
CA HIS A 72 -10.37 3.84 4.57
C HIS A 72 -10.04 2.64 3.68
N LEU A 73 -9.71 1.54 4.31
CA LEU A 73 -9.36 0.29 3.63
C LEU A 73 -10.31 -0.81 4.06
N GLU A 74 -10.83 -1.53 3.10
CA GLU A 74 -11.53 -2.78 3.38
C GLU A 74 -10.48 -3.88 3.42
N LEU A 75 -10.23 -4.41 4.63
CA LEU A 75 -9.18 -5.39 4.87
C LEU A 75 -9.73 -6.79 4.72
N HIS A 76 -8.96 -7.62 4.04
CA HIS A 76 -9.34 -9.01 3.79
C HIS A 76 -8.39 -9.96 4.49
N PRO A 77 -8.89 -11.10 5.02
CA PRO A 77 -8.05 -12.11 5.61
C PRO A 77 -7.01 -12.62 4.63
N PHE A 78 -5.95 -13.20 5.16
CA PHE A 78 -4.85 -13.73 4.36
C PHE A 78 -5.30 -14.75 3.30
N ASP A 79 -6.25 -15.62 3.65
CA ASP A 79 -6.60 -16.78 2.82
C ASP A 79 -7.01 -16.42 1.38
N PRO A 80 -7.90 -15.44 1.14
CA PRO A 80 -8.24 -15.08 -0.24
C PRO A 80 -7.05 -14.63 -1.06
N PHE A 81 -6.10 -13.92 -0.44
CA PHE A 81 -4.89 -13.48 -1.13
C PHE A 81 -3.89 -14.61 -1.30
N ALA A 82 -3.81 -15.52 -0.34
CA ALA A 82 -2.96 -16.70 -0.44
C ALA A 82 -3.39 -17.58 -1.60
N ASP A 83 -4.69 -17.81 -1.75
CA ASP A 83 -5.22 -18.60 -2.86
C ASP A 83 -4.87 -17.95 -4.21
N ARG A 84 -5.02 -16.65 -4.31
CA ARG A 84 -4.69 -15.92 -5.52
C ARG A 84 -3.19 -15.99 -5.85
N ILE A 85 -2.34 -15.88 -4.83
CA ILE A 85 -0.89 -16.00 -4.99
C ILE A 85 -0.55 -17.41 -5.46
N GLN A 86 -1.19 -18.41 -4.91
CA GLN A 86 -0.97 -19.81 -5.29
C GLN A 86 -1.34 -20.04 -6.75
N GLU A 87 -2.47 -19.50 -7.20
CA GLU A 87 -2.89 -19.57 -8.61
C GLU A 87 -1.85 -18.96 -9.53
N LEU A 88 -1.26 -17.82 -9.14
CA LEU A 88 -0.27 -17.12 -9.94
C LEU A 88 1.07 -17.85 -9.97
N ARG A 89 1.44 -18.53 -8.86
CA ARG A 89 2.69 -19.30 -8.80
C ARG A 89 2.65 -20.58 -9.60
N HIS A 90 1.50 -21.21 -9.62
CA HIS A 90 1.30 -22.52 -10.22
C HIS A 90 0.16 -22.46 -11.20
N PRO A 91 0.37 -21.79 -12.35
CA PRO A 91 -0.67 -21.76 -13.37
C PRO A 91 -0.98 -23.19 -13.75
N VAL A 92 -2.26 -23.53 -13.64
CA VAL A 92 -2.72 -24.86 -14.00
C VAL A 92 -2.66 -25.00 -15.51
N THR A 93 -1.94 -25.98 -15.91
CA THR A 93 -1.89 -26.33 -17.32
C THR A 93 -3.03 -27.25 -17.69
#